data_8e02bec4b81cb2c247f3f85bc4cd6e5f
#
_entry.id   8e02bec4b81cb2c247f3f85bc4cd6e5f
#
_cell.length_a   1.000
_cell.length_b   1.000
_cell.length_c   1.000
_cell.angle_alpha   90.00
_cell.angle_beta   90.00
_cell.angle_gamma   90.00
#
_symmetry.space_group_name_H-M   'P 1'
#
loop_
_entity.id
_entity.type
_entity.pdbx_description
1 polymer ?
#
loop_
_entity_poly.entity_id
_entity_poly.type
_entity_poly.pdbx_seq_one_letter_code
_entity_poly.pdbx_strand_id
1 'polypeptide(L)'
;MDNGAQYSESLARLRTRTIEQCLEAQRRTGRRLVFALDTALSLQGIELPRYRRGGLLADTLHAVIESNGVRTILQGICFVLWSGPQTHMPIHHGRLRCTDSVTAWAMHANRLEDEELVVLGDSMMRRDGHMKKATLEEFRIYVDSLSDLSNYSGSDRLRAVRGVSKMRRALRLMRENTDSSQETRSRIVL
;
A
#
# COMPACT_ATOMS: atom_id res chain seq x y z
N MET A 1 16.80 17.06 18.87
CA MET A 1 15.88 16.43 19.83
C MET A 1 14.74 15.80 19.07
N ASP A 2 14.73 14.72 19.11
CA ASP A 2 14.20 13.38 18.83
C ASP A 2 12.82 13.27 18.12
N ASN A 3 12.70 13.99 16.96
CA ASN A 3 11.54 13.81 16.08
C ASN A 3 11.48 12.37 15.49
N GLY A 4 12.62 11.68 15.39
CA GLY A 4 12.68 10.33 14.83
C GLY A 4 12.10 9.26 15.77
N ALA A 5 12.42 9.32 17.07
CA ALA A 5 11.89 8.37 18.04
C ALA A 5 10.38 8.57 18.25
N GLN A 6 9.90 9.79 18.35
CA GLN A 6 8.48 10.11 18.48
C GLN A 6 7.68 9.67 17.25
N TYR A 7 8.26 9.82 16.05
CA TYR A 7 7.67 9.37 14.82
C TYR A 7 7.57 7.82 14.76
N SER A 8 8.65 7.13 15.09
CA SER A 8 8.68 5.65 15.14
C SER A 8 7.67 5.11 16.17
N GLU A 9 7.54 5.75 17.33
CA GLU A 9 6.54 5.38 18.34
C GLU A 9 5.10 5.58 17.86
N SER A 10 4.83 6.65 17.13
CA SER A 10 3.51 6.91 16.54
C SER A 10 3.13 5.83 15.53
N LEU A 11 4.05 5.43 14.65
CA LEU A 11 3.83 4.34 13.70
C LEU A 11 3.62 2.99 14.40
N ALA A 12 4.37 2.72 15.46
CA ALA A 12 4.23 1.49 16.25
C ALA A 12 2.84 1.41 16.93
N ARG A 13 2.37 2.52 17.51
CA ARG A 13 1.01 2.60 18.10
C ARG A 13 -0.08 2.39 17.04
N LEU A 14 0.04 3.04 15.88
CA LEU A 14 -0.90 2.86 14.77
C LEU A 14 -0.93 1.40 14.32
N ARG A 15 0.24 0.78 14.16
CA ARG A 15 0.36 -0.63 13.78
C ARG A 15 -0.33 -1.55 14.79
N THR A 16 -0.09 -1.36 16.09
CA THR A 16 -0.71 -2.17 17.17
C THR A 16 -2.23 -2.07 17.11
N ARG A 17 -2.77 -0.84 17.07
CA ARG A 17 -4.21 -0.60 16.93
C ARG A 17 -4.80 -1.30 15.68
N THR A 18 -4.11 -1.18 14.54
CA THR A 18 -4.56 -1.80 13.28
C THR A 18 -4.55 -3.33 13.38
N ILE A 19 -3.56 -3.93 14.02
CA ILE A 19 -3.53 -5.39 14.28
C ILE A 19 -4.76 -5.82 15.06
N GLU A 20 -5.10 -5.14 16.15
CA GLU A 20 -6.26 -5.43 16.97
C GLU A 20 -7.57 -5.33 16.17
N GLN A 21 -7.73 -4.26 15.40
CA GLN A 21 -8.90 -4.07 14.54
C GLN A 21 -9.02 -5.16 13.47
N CYS A 22 -7.90 -5.58 12.85
CA CYS A 22 -7.87 -6.63 11.84
C CYS A 22 -8.21 -8.01 12.44
N LEU A 23 -7.70 -8.34 13.61
CA LEU A 23 -8.03 -9.57 14.32
C LEU A 23 -9.51 -9.63 14.66
N GLU A 24 -10.06 -8.54 15.18
CA GLU A 24 -11.49 -8.44 15.48
C GLU A 24 -12.35 -8.56 14.22
N ALA A 25 -11.95 -7.92 13.12
CA ALA A 25 -12.64 -8.04 11.84
C ALA A 25 -12.66 -9.49 11.33
N GLN A 26 -11.54 -10.22 11.42
CA GLN A 26 -11.50 -11.65 11.05
C GLN A 26 -12.38 -12.51 11.97
N ARG A 27 -12.36 -12.25 13.30
CA ARG A 27 -13.21 -12.93 14.25
C ARG A 27 -14.69 -12.73 13.94
N ARG A 28 -15.10 -11.47 13.72
CA ARG A 28 -16.49 -11.09 13.45
C ARG A 28 -17.00 -11.68 12.14
N THR A 29 -16.13 -11.76 11.11
CA THR A 29 -16.53 -12.24 9.78
C THR A 29 -16.38 -13.74 9.60
N GLY A 30 -15.63 -14.42 10.46
CA GLY A 30 -15.25 -15.83 10.29
C GLY A 30 -14.36 -16.09 9.06
N ARG A 31 -13.80 -15.03 8.43
CA ARG A 31 -13.05 -15.12 7.19
C ARG A 31 -11.59 -14.74 7.39
N ARG A 32 -10.70 -15.40 6.65
CA ARG A 32 -9.31 -14.96 6.50
C ARG A 32 -9.27 -13.87 5.44
N LEU A 33 -9.07 -12.63 5.88
CA LEU A 33 -8.98 -11.47 5.01
C LEU A 33 -7.51 -11.20 4.61
N VAL A 34 -7.31 -10.72 3.39
CA VAL A 34 -6.04 -10.13 2.96
C VAL A 34 -6.20 -8.63 2.98
N PHE A 35 -5.54 -7.96 3.92
CA PHE A 35 -5.66 -6.52 4.10
C PHE A 35 -4.84 -5.78 3.03
N ALA A 36 -5.31 -4.58 2.65
CA ALA A 36 -4.78 -3.81 1.52
C ALA A 36 -4.76 -2.31 1.82
N LEU A 37 -4.21 -1.52 0.92
CA LEU A 37 -4.18 -0.06 0.99
C LEU A 37 -3.65 0.43 2.35
N ASP A 38 -4.28 1.47 2.93
CA ASP A 38 -3.86 2.07 4.21
C ASP A 38 -3.75 1.05 5.34
N THR A 39 -4.63 0.04 5.35
CA THR A 39 -4.57 -1.04 6.34
C THR A 39 -3.29 -1.85 6.18
N ALA A 40 -2.89 -2.18 4.95
CA ALA A 40 -1.64 -2.89 4.69
C ALA A 40 -0.42 -2.04 5.07
N LEU A 41 -0.43 -0.73 4.75
CA LEU A 41 0.63 0.19 5.14
C LEU A 41 0.79 0.26 6.66
N SER A 42 -0.32 0.45 7.39
CA SER A 42 -0.31 0.50 8.86
C SER A 42 0.20 -0.80 9.47
N LEU A 43 -0.24 -1.97 8.97
CA LEU A 43 0.23 -3.28 9.43
C LEU A 43 1.74 -3.47 9.23
N GLN A 44 2.32 -2.86 8.20
CA GLN A 44 3.75 -2.90 7.91
C GLN A 44 4.55 -1.79 8.63
N GLY A 45 3.88 -0.86 9.32
CA GLY A 45 4.52 0.29 9.95
C GLY A 45 5.03 1.32 8.94
N ILE A 46 4.34 1.44 7.80
CA ILE A 46 4.62 2.44 6.77
C ILE A 46 3.74 3.67 7.02
N GLU A 47 4.30 4.86 6.80
CA GLU A 47 3.58 6.12 6.90
C GLU A 47 2.40 6.17 5.93
N LEU A 48 1.25 6.64 6.41
CA LEU A 48 0.08 6.80 5.56
C LEU A 48 0.25 8.00 4.63
N PRO A 49 -0.16 7.88 3.36
CA PRO A 49 -0.08 8.98 2.40
C PRO A 49 -1.11 10.07 2.73
N ARG A 50 -0.86 11.28 2.22
CA ARG A 50 -1.80 12.40 2.30
C ARG A 50 -2.75 12.37 1.10
N TYR A 51 -4.03 12.40 1.37
CA TYR A 51 -5.05 12.49 0.34
C TYR A 51 -5.50 13.92 0.15
N ARG A 52 -5.52 14.39 -1.09
CA ARG A 52 -5.94 15.78 -1.42
C ARG A 52 -7.44 15.99 -1.28
N ARG A 53 -8.26 14.96 -1.57
CA ARG A 53 -9.72 15.00 -1.44
C ARG A 53 -10.24 13.63 -0.98
N GLY A 54 -11.11 13.63 0.02
CA GLY A 54 -11.87 12.46 0.42
C GLY A 54 -11.05 11.20 0.59
N GLY A 55 -10.00 11.27 1.41
CA GLY A 55 -9.14 10.13 1.70
C GLY A 55 -9.95 8.88 2.06
N LEU A 56 -9.26 7.75 2.17
CA LEU A 56 -9.90 6.53 2.64
C LEU A 56 -10.58 6.82 3.98
N LEU A 57 -11.82 6.36 4.16
CA LEU A 57 -12.59 6.64 5.37
C LEU A 57 -11.78 6.26 6.61
N ALA A 58 -11.59 7.22 7.50
CA ALA A 58 -10.97 6.95 8.81
C ALA A 58 -11.74 5.80 9.49
N ASP A 59 -11.02 4.94 10.18
CA ASP A 59 -11.55 3.76 10.87
C ASP A 59 -12.16 2.64 9.97
N THR A 60 -11.96 2.71 8.66
CA THR A 60 -12.37 1.65 7.74
C THR A 60 -11.17 0.77 7.37
N LEU A 61 -11.28 -0.52 7.59
CA LEU A 61 -10.30 -1.49 7.13
C LEU A 61 -10.48 -1.77 5.64
N HIS A 62 -9.38 -1.92 4.92
CA HIS A 62 -9.37 -2.28 3.50
C HIS A 62 -8.91 -3.71 3.33
N ALA A 63 -9.65 -4.50 2.58
CA ALA A 63 -9.30 -5.87 2.22
C ALA A 63 -9.41 -6.08 0.71
N VAL A 64 -8.48 -6.81 0.11
CA VAL A 64 -8.52 -7.12 -1.32
C VAL A 64 -9.43 -8.31 -1.57
N ILE A 65 -10.11 -8.27 -2.72
CA ILE A 65 -10.87 -9.40 -3.29
C ILE A 65 -10.45 -9.63 -4.74
N GLU A 66 -10.49 -10.89 -5.16
CA GLU A 66 -10.11 -11.28 -6.53
C GLU A 66 -11.24 -11.07 -7.54
N SER A 67 -12.49 -11.14 -7.09
CA SER A 67 -13.65 -10.99 -7.95
C SER A 67 -14.81 -10.24 -7.29
N ASN A 68 -15.63 -9.58 -8.11
CA ASN A 68 -16.81 -8.84 -7.64
C ASN A 68 -17.91 -9.73 -7.02
N GLY A 69 -17.94 -11.02 -7.34
CA GLY A 69 -18.96 -11.96 -6.83
C GLY A 69 -18.84 -12.25 -5.34
N VAL A 70 -17.73 -11.87 -4.70
CA VAL A 70 -17.46 -12.10 -3.28
C VAL A 70 -17.76 -10.85 -2.41
N ARG A 71 -18.30 -9.78 -3.00
CA ARG A 71 -18.63 -8.55 -2.26
C ARG A 71 -19.73 -8.82 -1.24
N THR A 72 -19.35 -8.96 0.00
CA THR A 72 -20.26 -8.86 1.13
C THR A 72 -20.09 -7.47 1.74
N ILE A 73 -21.19 -6.75 1.97
CA ILE A 73 -21.13 -5.49 2.71
C ILE A 73 -20.89 -5.86 4.18
N LEU A 74 -19.70 -5.54 4.65
CA LEU A 74 -19.32 -5.75 6.05
C LEU A 74 -19.03 -4.38 6.67
N GLN A 75 -19.75 -4.05 7.73
CA GLN A 75 -19.56 -2.80 8.44
C GLN A 75 -18.10 -2.62 8.89
N GLY A 76 -17.50 -1.49 8.54
CA GLY A 76 -16.11 -1.16 8.86
C GLY A 76 -15.06 -1.83 7.96
N ILE A 77 -15.47 -2.54 6.89
CA ILE A 77 -14.55 -3.14 5.93
C ILE A 77 -14.92 -2.71 4.51
N CYS A 78 -14.00 -2.08 3.82
CA CYS A 78 -14.10 -1.74 2.41
C CYS A 78 -13.34 -2.77 1.57
N PHE A 79 -14.04 -3.47 0.69
CA PHE A 79 -13.43 -4.42 -0.23
C PHE A 79 -12.93 -3.72 -1.49
N VAL A 80 -11.69 -4.01 -1.85
CA VAL A 80 -10.99 -3.43 -2.99
C VAL A 80 -10.72 -4.52 -4.01
N LEU A 81 -11.23 -4.34 -5.22
CA LEU A 81 -10.88 -5.21 -6.33
C LEU A 81 -9.53 -4.78 -6.91
N TRP A 82 -8.60 -5.72 -7.00
CA TRP A 82 -7.31 -5.54 -7.64
C TRP A 82 -7.11 -6.58 -8.73
N SER A 83 -6.77 -6.13 -9.94
CA SER A 83 -6.59 -6.97 -11.12
C SER A 83 -5.12 -7.24 -11.47
N GLY A 84 -4.18 -6.61 -10.75
CA GLY A 84 -2.75 -6.86 -10.91
C GLY A 84 -2.26 -8.04 -10.07
N PRO A 85 -1.00 -8.46 -10.27
CA PRO A 85 -0.36 -9.45 -9.43
C PRO A 85 -0.43 -9.05 -7.95
N GLN A 86 -0.54 -10.03 -7.08
CA GLN A 86 -0.62 -9.82 -5.64
C GLN A 86 0.38 -10.70 -4.94
N THR A 87 1.27 -10.07 -4.19
CA THR A 87 2.10 -10.76 -3.21
C THR A 87 1.55 -10.47 -1.82
N HIS A 88 1.39 -11.52 -1.03
CA HIS A 88 0.85 -11.41 0.32
C HIS A 88 1.93 -11.75 1.35
N MET A 89 2.01 -10.96 2.39
CA MET A 89 2.92 -11.22 3.49
C MET A 89 2.18 -11.53 4.79
N PRO A 90 2.73 -12.44 5.62
CA PRO A 90 2.18 -12.72 6.93
C PRO A 90 2.54 -11.60 7.91
N ILE A 91 1.58 -11.24 8.76
CA ILE A 91 1.73 -10.28 9.85
C ILE A 91 1.32 -10.94 11.16
N HIS A 92 1.88 -10.48 12.28
CA HIS A 92 1.52 -10.92 13.62
C HIS A 92 1.54 -12.46 13.77
N HIS A 93 2.73 -13.03 13.57
CA HIS A 93 2.96 -14.50 13.63
C HIS A 93 2.07 -15.31 12.68
N GLY A 94 1.76 -14.77 11.50
CA GLY A 94 0.95 -15.43 10.47
C GLY A 94 -0.56 -15.43 10.73
N ARG A 95 -1.03 -14.79 11.80
CA ARG A 95 -2.48 -14.68 12.12
C ARG A 95 -3.22 -13.74 11.18
N LEU A 96 -2.51 -12.76 10.60
CA LEU A 96 -3.02 -11.82 9.62
C LEU A 96 -2.22 -11.94 8.31
N ARG A 97 -2.82 -11.50 7.21
CA ARG A 97 -2.16 -11.37 5.91
C ARG A 97 -2.49 -10.00 5.33
N CYS A 98 -1.52 -9.38 4.68
CA CYS A 98 -1.75 -8.18 3.90
C CYS A 98 -0.99 -8.24 2.57
N THR A 99 -1.33 -7.36 1.63
CA THR A 99 -0.49 -7.15 0.45
C THR A 99 0.88 -6.65 0.89
N ASP A 100 1.93 -7.02 0.15
CA ASP A 100 3.26 -6.48 0.38
C ASP A 100 3.33 -4.97 0.09
N SER A 101 4.46 -4.35 0.40
CA SER A 101 4.64 -2.90 0.26
C SER A 101 4.52 -2.44 -1.19
N VAL A 102 5.08 -3.18 -2.15
CA VAL A 102 5.06 -2.82 -3.58
C VAL A 102 3.64 -2.93 -4.16
N THR A 103 2.93 -4.02 -3.85
CA THR A 103 1.51 -4.18 -4.23
C THR A 103 0.64 -3.10 -3.58
N ALA A 104 0.85 -2.82 -2.29
CA ALA A 104 0.12 -1.77 -1.59
C ALA A 104 0.34 -0.39 -2.22
N TRP A 105 1.58 -0.05 -2.58
CA TRP A 105 1.91 1.18 -3.32
C TRP A 105 1.19 1.25 -4.66
N ALA A 106 1.24 0.17 -5.46
CA ALA A 106 0.60 0.13 -6.77
C ALA A 106 -0.93 0.30 -6.68
N MET A 107 -1.56 -0.27 -5.66
CA MET A 107 -3.00 -0.09 -5.39
C MET A 107 -3.38 1.36 -5.08
N HIS A 108 -2.43 2.17 -4.59
CA HIS A 108 -2.63 3.60 -4.33
C HIS A 108 -2.49 4.48 -5.58
N ALA A 109 -1.95 3.99 -6.69
CA ALA A 109 -1.66 4.80 -7.87
C ALA A 109 -2.86 5.57 -8.43
N ASN A 110 -4.07 5.03 -8.31
CA ASN A 110 -5.31 5.71 -8.75
C ASN A 110 -5.97 6.59 -7.67
N ARG A 111 -5.39 6.66 -6.48
CA ARG A 111 -5.99 7.33 -5.32
C ARG A 111 -5.19 8.54 -4.87
N LEU A 112 -3.89 8.52 -5.12
CA LEU A 112 -2.96 9.58 -4.73
C LEU A 112 -2.69 10.51 -5.91
N GLU A 113 -2.25 11.71 -5.62
CA GLU A 113 -1.61 12.60 -6.62
C GLU A 113 -0.22 12.04 -6.97
N ASP A 114 0.34 12.47 -8.09
CA ASP A 114 1.63 11.96 -8.59
C ASP A 114 2.75 12.15 -7.56
N GLU A 115 2.81 13.33 -6.94
CA GLU A 115 3.79 13.67 -5.91
C GLU A 115 3.67 12.76 -4.69
N GLU A 116 2.46 12.56 -4.19
CA GLU A 116 2.24 11.75 -2.99
C GLU A 116 2.49 10.27 -3.25
N LEU A 117 2.33 9.79 -4.48
CA LEU A 117 2.71 8.44 -4.86
C LEU A 117 4.24 8.27 -4.81
N VAL A 118 5.02 9.28 -5.20
CA VAL A 118 6.48 9.29 -5.05
C VAL A 118 6.87 9.31 -3.58
N VAL A 119 6.24 10.18 -2.78
CA VAL A 119 6.50 10.26 -1.33
C VAL A 119 6.24 8.92 -0.64
N LEU A 120 5.15 8.25 -0.99
CA LEU A 120 4.83 6.92 -0.45
C LEU A 120 5.92 5.89 -0.85
N GLY A 121 6.34 5.86 -2.11
CA GLY A 121 7.40 4.95 -2.57
C GLY A 121 8.73 5.21 -1.86
N ASP A 122 9.16 6.46 -1.78
CA ASP A 122 10.39 6.85 -1.08
C ASP A 122 10.34 6.47 0.41
N SER A 123 9.17 6.62 1.06
CA SER A 123 9.00 6.24 2.46
C SER A 123 9.18 4.74 2.72
N MET A 124 9.01 3.90 1.71
CA MET A 124 9.26 2.46 1.76
C MET A 124 10.73 2.09 1.51
N MET A 125 11.52 3.02 0.95
CA MET A 125 12.93 2.82 0.61
C MET A 125 13.88 3.62 1.52
N ARG A 126 13.48 3.84 2.77
CA ARG A 126 14.26 4.64 3.73
C ARG A 126 15.68 4.11 3.92
N ARG A 127 16.61 5.02 4.28
CA ARG A 127 18.00 4.70 4.65
C ARG A 127 18.06 3.77 5.87
N ASP A 128 17.18 3.98 6.84
CA ASP A 128 17.08 3.09 8.00
C ASP A 128 16.60 1.70 7.56
N GLY A 129 17.48 0.72 7.67
CA GLY A 129 17.20 -0.67 7.28
C GLY A 129 16.02 -1.31 8.01
N HIS A 130 15.73 -0.90 9.25
CA HIS A 130 14.56 -1.38 9.99
C HIS A 130 13.24 -0.84 9.41
N MET A 131 13.30 0.36 8.81
CA MET A 131 12.17 1.01 8.17
C MET A 131 12.06 0.67 6.69
N LYS A 132 13.12 0.18 6.06
CA LYS A 132 13.13 -0.19 4.64
C LYS A 132 12.22 -1.39 4.39
N LYS A 133 11.29 -1.25 3.45
CA LYS A 133 10.28 -2.26 3.11
C LYS A 133 10.36 -2.73 1.65
N ALA A 134 11.05 -1.98 0.81
CA ALA A 134 11.23 -2.29 -0.60
C ALA A 134 12.49 -1.62 -1.16
N THR A 135 12.86 -2.01 -2.37
CA THR A 135 13.91 -1.41 -3.19
C THR A 135 13.31 -0.80 -4.46
N LEU A 136 14.00 0.13 -5.09
CA LEU A 136 13.55 0.72 -6.35
C LEU A 136 13.44 -0.33 -7.45
N GLU A 137 14.30 -1.35 -7.41
CA GLU A 137 14.27 -2.44 -8.38
C GLU A 137 13.01 -3.32 -8.24
N GLU A 138 12.56 -3.62 -7.02
CA GLU A 138 11.31 -4.36 -6.80
C GLU A 138 10.10 -3.59 -7.37
N PHE A 139 10.06 -2.26 -7.21
CA PHE A 139 9.02 -1.44 -7.83
C PHE A 139 9.07 -1.49 -9.35
N ARG A 140 10.27 -1.44 -9.97
CA ARG A 140 10.45 -1.54 -11.42
C ARG A 140 9.96 -2.88 -11.96
N ILE A 141 10.45 -3.97 -11.39
CA ILE A 141 10.06 -5.34 -11.76
C ILE A 141 8.53 -5.49 -11.69
N TYR A 142 7.92 -4.98 -10.62
CA TYR A 142 6.47 -5.04 -10.45
C TYR A 142 5.73 -4.25 -11.55
N VAL A 143 6.12 -3.02 -11.82
CA VAL A 143 5.46 -2.18 -12.83
C VAL A 143 5.64 -2.73 -14.25
N ASP A 144 6.78 -3.35 -14.53
CA ASP A 144 7.05 -4.01 -15.82
C ASP A 144 6.15 -5.23 -16.00
N SER A 145 5.97 -6.04 -14.95
CA SER A 145 5.05 -7.18 -14.97
C SER A 145 3.60 -6.81 -15.27
N LEU A 146 3.16 -5.61 -14.85
CA LEU A 146 1.82 -5.10 -15.17
C LEU A 146 1.65 -4.78 -16.65
N SER A 147 2.75 -4.46 -17.33
CA SER A 147 2.74 -4.14 -18.76
C SER A 147 2.61 -5.39 -19.61
N ASP A 148 3.29 -6.44 -19.22
CA ASP A 148 3.22 -7.72 -19.91
C ASP A 148 1.80 -8.31 -19.85
N LEU A 149 1.15 -8.21 -18.70
CA LEU A 149 -0.25 -8.63 -18.55
C LEU A 149 -1.20 -7.85 -19.46
N SER A 150 -0.94 -6.58 -19.74
CA SER A 150 -1.78 -5.77 -20.64
C SER A 150 -1.62 -6.18 -22.11
N ASN A 151 -0.48 -6.74 -22.50
CA ASN A 151 -0.17 -7.19 -23.85
C ASN A 151 -0.71 -8.61 -24.14
N TYR A 152 -0.94 -9.42 -23.11
CA TYR A 152 -1.45 -10.79 -23.21
C TYR A 152 -2.98 -10.90 -23.22
N SER A 153 -3.71 -9.78 -23.28
CA SER A 153 -5.19 -9.76 -23.30
C SER A 153 -5.78 -10.33 -24.60
N GLY A 154 -5.54 -11.61 -24.87
CA GLY A 154 -6.38 -12.42 -25.74
C GLY A 154 -7.67 -12.80 -24.99
N SER A 155 -8.79 -12.22 -25.39
CA SER A 155 -10.19 -12.66 -25.20
C SER A 155 -10.77 -12.86 -23.79
N ASP A 156 -10.02 -12.97 -22.73
CA ASP A 156 -10.56 -12.97 -21.37
C ASP A 156 -10.24 -11.63 -20.70
N ARG A 157 -11.30 -10.88 -20.37
CA ARG A 157 -11.26 -9.48 -19.93
C ARG A 157 -10.59 -9.33 -18.55
N LEU A 158 -9.30 -9.60 -18.47
CA LEU A 158 -8.47 -9.07 -17.38
C LEU A 158 -8.53 -7.54 -17.50
N ARG A 159 -9.25 -6.91 -16.61
CA ARG A 159 -9.32 -5.44 -16.54
C ARG A 159 -7.89 -4.93 -16.42
N ALA A 160 -7.43 -4.17 -17.40
CA ALA A 160 -6.13 -3.51 -17.34
C ALA A 160 -5.97 -2.79 -15.98
N VAL A 161 -4.83 -3.00 -15.36
CA VAL A 161 -4.52 -2.33 -14.10
C VAL A 161 -4.48 -0.82 -14.33
N ARG A 162 -5.32 -0.10 -13.60
CA ARG A 162 -5.38 1.36 -13.71
C ARG A 162 -4.17 1.99 -13.02
N GLY A 163 -3.65 3.08 -13.59
CA GLY A 163 -2.58 3.87 -12.97
C GLY A 163 -1.16 3.45 -13.36
N VAL A 164 -0.96 2.50 -14.27
CA VAL A 164 0.38 2.05 -14.72
C VAL A 164 1.23 3.22 -15.24
N SER A 165 0.64 4.11 -16.04
CA SER A 165 1.36 5.31 -16.53
C SER A 165 1.79 6.24 -15.39
N LYS A 166 0.97 6.37 -14.35
CA LYS A 166 1.31 7.15 -13.14
C LYS A 166 2.44 6.48 -12.38
N MET A 167 2.37 5.16 -12.17
CA MET A 167 3.44 4.39 -11.54
C MET A 167 4.76 4.58 -12.26
N ARG A 168 4.79 4.50 -13.59
CA ARG A 168 6.00 4.75 -14.39
C ARG A 168 6.55 6.17 -14.23
N ARG A 169 5.68 7.19 -14.14
CA ARG A 169 6.13 8.55 -13.86
C ARG A 169 6.73 8.66 -12.47
N ALA A 170 6.07 8.09 -11.47
CA ALA A 170 6.55 8.09 -10.09
C ALA A 170 7.94 7.42 -9.98
N LEU A 171 8.14 6.26 -10.61
CA LEU A 171 9.42 5.55 -10.61
C LEU A 171 10.61 6.39 -11.10
N ARG A 172 10.38 7.32 -12.04
CA ARG A 172 11.46 8.23 -12.52
C ARG A 172 11.88 9.25 -11.48
N LEU A 173 10.98 9.58 -10.56
CA LEU A 173 11.20 10.58 -9.51
C LEU A 173 11.57 9.98 -8.16
N MET A 174 11.25 8.70 -7.94
CA MET A 174 11.56 7.98 -6.70
C MET A 174 13.07 7.85 -6.46
N ARG A 175 13.46 7.89 -5.20
CA ARG A 175 14.86 7.76 -4.75
C ARG A 175 14.93 6.85 -3.53
N GLU A 176 15.96 5.97 -3.54
CA GLU A 176 16.31 5.19 -2.36
C GLU A 176 17.05 6.01 -1.31
N ASN A 177 17.06 5.50 -0.09
CA ASN A 177 17.81 6.01 1.05
C ASN A 177 17.42 7.45 1.45
N THR A 178 16.13 7.77 1.33
CA THR A 178 15.57 9.02 1.85
C THR A 178 15.47 8.98 3.37
N ASP A 179 15.66 10.11 4.03
CA ASP A 179 15.58 10.19 5.48
C ASP A 179 14.16 10.47 5.97
N SER A 180 13.36 11.20 5.19
CA SER A 180 11.98 11.54 5.56
C SER A 180 11.08 11.83 4.35
N SER A 181 9.77 11.69 4.56
CA SER A 181 8.75 12.10 3.58
C SER A 181 8.75 13.62 3.34
N GLN A 182 9.21 14.40 4.30
CA GLN A 182 9.35 15.85 4.17
C GLN A 182 10.46 16.22 3.17
N GLU A 183 11.60 15.52 3.23
CA GLU A 183 12.70 15.67 2.29
C GLU A 183 12.22 15.40 0.86
N THR A 184 11.49 14.29 0.64
CA THR A 184 10.93 13.97 -0.67
C THR A 184 9.98 15.07 -1.17
N ARG A 185 9.08 15.58 -0.32
CA ARG A 185 8.18 16.68 -0.71
C ARG A 185 8.95 17.92 -1.10
N SER A 186 9.97 18.31 -0.35
CA SER A 186 10.80 19.47 -0.67
C SER A 186 11.53 19.31 -2.02
N ARG A 187 12.01 18.10 -2.30
CA ARG A 187 12.73 17.76 -3.54
C ARG A 187 11.84 17.79 -4.79
N ILE A 188 10.57 17.41 -4.67
CA ILE A 188 9.65 17.34 -5.81
C ILE A 188 9.13 18.74 -6.20
N VAL A 189 9.00 19.65 -5.25
CA VAL A 189 8.48 21.01 -5.47
C VAL A 189 9.51 21.92 -6.17
N LEU A 190 10.80 21.56 -6.14
CA LEU A 190 11.89 22.27 -6.83
C LEU A 190 12.05 21.79 -8.27
#